data_3e320a171aba0fe9aa61b0203168b809
#
_entry.id   3e320a171aba0fe9aa61b0203168b809
#
_cell.length_a   1.000
_cell.length_b   1.000
_cell.length_c   1.000
_cell.angle_alpha   90.00
_cell.angle_beta   90.00
_cell.angle_gamma   90.00
#
_symmetry.space_group_name_H-M   'P 1'
#
loop_
_entity.id
_entity.type
_entity.pdbx_description
1 polymer ?
#
loop_
_entity_poly.entity_id
_entity_poly.type
_entity_poly.pdbx_seq_one_letter_code
_entity_poly.pdbx_strand_id
1 'polypeptide(L)'
;MKQDLYIDLDGVILRRSGRIEFGGKTGFDVAPGAMEFLAWAVDHFNCYWLTSRSHDGGYSEIERAFRFAIPTNTIPGDIKDLIRAIRPAPWGTAKVEGIDLSKPFFWLDDNPDQISVDALEEVGLASSLVRVSVDQRSDDLSRVWVWLEKAILNRMLRMDQT
;
A
#
# COMPACT_ATOMS: atom_id res chain seq x y z
N MET A 1 -2.47 -6.17 -19.88
CA MET A 1 -3.42 -5.83 -18.78
C MET A 1 -2.59 -5.59 -17.51
N LYS A 2 -2.76 -4.45 -16.82
CA LYS A 2 -2.05 -4.17 -15.56
C LYS A 2 -2.51 -5.15 -14.47
N GLN A 3 -1.55 -5.58 -13.63
CA GLN A 3 -1.82 -6.39 -12.44
C GLN A 3 -2.35 -5.49 -11.32
N ASP A 4 -3.11 -6.05 -10.39
CA ASP A 4 -3.61 -5.30 -9.24
C ASP A 4 -2.53 -5.20 -8.15
N LEU A 5 -2.44 -4.01 -7.50
CA LEU A 5 -1.55 -3.75 -6.37
C LEU A 5 -2.36 -3.15 -5.23
N TYR A 6 -2.47 -3.89 -4.15
CA TYR A 6 -3.11 -3.45 -2.91
C TYR A 6 -2.05 -2.93 -1.95
N ILE A 7 -2.29 -1.75 -1.38
CA ILE A 7 -1.29 -1.03 -0.59
C ILE A 7 -1.91 -0.62 0.74
N ASP A 8 -1.31 -1.09 1.85
CA ASP A 8 -1.62 -0.53 3.16
C ASP A 8 -0.95 0.84 3.33
N LEU A 9 -1.45 1.64 4.23
CA LEU A 9 -0.98 3.00 4.46
C LEU A 9 0.01 3.07 5.63
N ASP A 10 -0.45 2.70 6.82
CA ASP A 10 0.38 2.76 8.03
C ASP A 10 1.45 1.65 8.01
N GLY A 11 2.70 2.00 8.27
CA GLY A 11 3.83 1.07 8.24
C GLY A 11 4.35 0.71 6.84
N VAL A 12 3.67 1.16 5.77
CA VAL A 12 4.07 0.94 4.36
C VAL A 12 4.43 2.26 3.68
N ILE A 13 3.49 3.20 3.63
CA ILE A 13 3.65 4.53 3.03
C ILE A 13 3.92 5.58 4.11
N LEU A 14 3.26 5.46 5.25
CA LEU A 14 3.47 6.30 6.42
C LEU A 14 4.22 5.52 7.49
N ARG A 15 5.29 6.11 8.03
CA ARG A 15 6.06 5.56 9.15
C ARG A 15 5.75 6.32 10.44
N ARG A 16 5.85 5.66 11.57
CA ARG A 16 5.76 6.32 12.88
C ARG A 16 6.95 7.24 13.08
N SER A 17 6.67 8.52 13.41
CA SER A 17 7.71 9.54 13.52
C SER A 17 8.44 9.52 14.87
N GLY A 18 7.93 8.78 15.85
CA GLY A 18 8.40 8.85 17.26
C GLY A 18 7.98 10.12 17.97
N ARG A 19 7.35 11.09 17.28
CA ARG A 19 6.81 12.30 17.88
C ARG A 19 5.47 11.98 18.55
N ILE A 20 5.24 12.56 19.72
CA ILE A 20 3.94 12.50 20.40
C ILE A 20 3.17 13.76 20.01
N GLU A 21 2.08 13.59 19.30
CA GLU A 21 1.18 14.66 18.92
C GLU A 21 0.22 15.01 20.06
N PHE A 22 -0.50 16.12 19.88
CA PHE A 22 -1.51 16.58 20.83
C PHE A 22 -2.53 15.45 21.12
N GLY A 23 -2.71 15.11 22.38
CA GLY A 23 -3.59 14.01 22.83
C GLY A 23 -2.87 12.64 22.97
N GLY A 24 -1.53 12.61 22.99
CA GLY A 24 -0.74 11.39 23.27
C GLY A 24 -0.69 10.37 22.13
N LYS A 25 -1.11 10.75 20.92
CA LYS A 25 -1.07 9.89 19.74
C LYS A 25 0.31 9.95 19.07
N THR A 26 0.79 8.81 18.58
CA THR A 26 2.00 8.75 17.77
C THR A 26 1.79 9.46 16.44
N GLY A 27 2.68 10.41 16.11
CA GLY A 27 2.69 11.08 14.81
C GLY A 27 3.20 10.15 13.69
N PHE A 28 2.92 10.54 12.45
CA PHE A 28 3.41 9.85 11.25
C PHE A 28 4.18 10.83 10.37
N ASP A 29 5.15 10.30 9.62
CA ASP A 29 5.84 10.97 8.52
C ASP A 29 5.63 10.15 7.24
N VAL A 30 5.67 10.79 6.08
CA VAL A 30 5.74 10.08 4.80
C VAL A 30 7.08 9.33 4.73
N ALA A 31 7.05 8.04 4.43
CA ALA A 31 8.26 7.25 4.34
C ALA A 31 9.16 7.75 3.20
N PRO A 32 10.52 7.66 3.32
CA PRO A 32 11.43 8.04 2.27
C PRO A 32 11.09 7.33 0.94
N GLY A 33 11.00 8.08 -0.15
CA GLY A 33 10.70 7.56 -1.49
C GLY A 33 9.24 7.10 -1.71
N ALA A 34 8.35 7.30 -0.74
CA ALA A 34 6.98 6.80 -0.83
C ALA A 34 6.18 7.50 -1.94
N MET A 35 6.34 8.79 -2.13
CA MET A 35 5.60 9.51 -3.17
C MET A 35 6.06 9.12 -4.57
N GLU A 36 7.36 8.96 -4.77
CA GLU A 36 7.96 8.48 -6.01
C GLU A 36 7.54 7.04 -6.31
N PHE A 37 7.50 6.19 -5.28
CA PHE A 37 6.98 4.82 -5.40
C PHE A 37 5.52 4.81 -5.84
N LEU A 38 4.65 5.60 -5.22
CA LEU A 38 3.23 5.67 -5.57
C LEU A 38 3.02 6.19 -7.00
N ALA A 39 3.77 7.21 -7.43
CA ALA A 39 3.73 7.71 -8.79
C ALA A 39 4.11 6.62 -9.81
N TRP A 40 5.19 5.88 -9.56
CA TRP A 40 5.59 4.74 -10.36
C TRP A 40 4.53 3.63 -10.33
N ALA A 41 3.98 3.31 -9.16
CA ALA A 41 3.02 2.22 -8.99
C ALA A 41 1.74 2.44 -9.80
N VAL A 42 1.17 3.65 -9.82
CA VAL A 42 -0.05 3.95 -10.59
C VAL A 42 0.17 3.86 -12.11
N ASP A 43 1.41 4.05 -12.57
CA ASP A 43 1.77 3.87 -13.97
C ASP A 43 1.86 2.39 -14.37
N HIS A 44 2.20 1.50 -13.45
CA HIS A 44 2.48 0.08 -13.72
C HIS A 44 1.39 -0.88 -13.27
N PHE A 45 0.56 -0.50 -12.28
CA PHE A 45 -0.47 -1.32 -11.67
C PHE A 45 -1.85 -0.65 -11.68
N ASN A 46 -2.90 -1.45 -11.48
CA ASN A 46 -4.17 -0.96 -10.96
C ASN A 46 -4.05 -0.90 -9.43
N CYS A 47 -3.85 0.30 -8.88
CA CYS A 47 -3.57 0.47 -7.46
C CYS A 47 -4.83 0.63 -6.62
N TYR A 48 -4.80 0.03 -5.43
CA TYR A 48 -5.87 0.09 -4.44
C TYR A 48 -5.31 0.35 -3.04
N TRP A 49 -5.94 1.27 -2.30
CA TRP A 49 -5.72 1.41 -0.87
C TRP A 49 -6.44 0.27 -0.15
N LEU A 50 -5.71 -0.57 0.56
CA LEU A 50 -6.23 -1.65 1.40
C LEU A 50 -5.78 -1.42 2.83
N THR A 51 -6.45 -0.49 3.51
CA THR A 51 -6.05 0.03 4.81
C THR A 51 -7.25 0.12 5.76
N SER A 52 -6.99 0.01 7.05
CA SER A 52 -8.02 0.23 8.09
C SER A 52 -8.58 1.66 8.08
N ARG A 53 -7.88 2.61 7.46
CA ARG A 53 -8.35 4.00 7.33
C ARG A 53 -9.42 4.19 6.25
N SER A 54 -9.67 3.20 5.40
CA SER A 54 -10.67 3.28 4.34
C SER A 54 -11.42 1.96 4.14
N HIS A 55 -11.67 1.23 5.23
CA HIS A 55 -12.46 0.00 5.16
C HIS A 55 -13.89 0.22 4.59
N ASP A 56 -14.42 1.43 4.69
CA ASP A 56 -15.69 1.86 4.12
C ASP A 56 -15.60 2.29 2.63
N GLY A 57 -14.40 2.32 2.05
CA GLY A 57 -14.16 2.76 0.67
C GLY A 57 -14.01 4.28 0.49
N GLY A 58 -13.87 5.05 1.59
CA GLY A 58 -13.71 6.50 1.55
C GLY A 58 -12.26 6.96 1.53
N TYR A 59 -12.02 8.23 1.09
CA TYR A 59 -10.70 8.87 1.09
C TYR A 59 -10.43 9.74 2.33
N SER A 60 -11.43 10.11 3.11
CA SER A 60 -11.32 11.14 4.13
C SER A 60 -10.24 10.86 5.17
N GLU A 61 -10.18 9.64 5.69
CA GLU A 61 -9.18 9.26 6.70
C GLU A 61 -7.79 9.03 6.09
N ILE A 62 -7.70 8.62 4.82
CA ILE A 62 -6.43 8.55 4.08
C ILE A 62 -5.87 9.96 3.90
N GLU A 63 -6.65 10.89 3.37
CA GLU A 63 -6.24 12.29 3.18
C GLU A 63 -5.88 12.95 4.53
N ARG A 64 -6.64 12.65 5.58
CA ARG A 64 -6.35 13.13 6.93
C ARG A 64 -4.99 12.64 7.42
N ALA A 65 -4.67 11.36 7.23
CA ALA A 65 -3.38 10.78 7.61
C ALA A 65 -2.21 11.46 6.88
N PHE A 66 -2.32 11.66 5.57
CA PHE A 66 -1.32 12.39 4.80
C PHE A 66 -1.17 13.84 5.25
N ARG A 67 -2.26 14.53 5.56
CA ARG A 67 -2.23 15.92 6.06
C ARG A 67 -1.40 16.03 7.32
N PHE A 68 -1.57 15.11 8.26
CA PHE A 68 -0.79 15.11 9.51
C PHE A 68 0.65 14.64 9.33
N ALA A 69 0.93 13.83 8.30
CA ALA A 69 2.28 13.35 8.01
C ALA A 69 3.14 14.37 7.24
N ILE A 70 2.51 15.37 6.61
CA ILE A 70 3.22 16.41 5.86
C ILE A 70 3.49 17.61 6.77
N PRO A 71 4.75 18.13 6.83
CA PRO A 71 5.14 19.17 7.78
C PRO A 71 4.29 20.46 7.72
N THR A 72 3.79 20.80 6.54
CA THR A 72 2.94 21.99 6.34
C THR A 72 1.49 21.81 6.79
N ASN A 73 1.12 20.59 7.22
CA ASN A 73 -0.27 20.22 7.55
C ASN A 73 -1.27 20.52 6.41
N THR A 74 -0.78 20.54 5.20
CA THR A 74 -1.55 20.79 3.97
C THR A 74 -1.07 19.84 2.89
N ILE A 75 -1.99 19.17 2.18
CA ILE A 75 -1.63 18.25 1.10
C ILE A 75 -1.46 19.07 -0.19
N PRO A 76 -0.25 19.09 -0.80
CA PRO A 76 -0.07 19.66 -2.14
C PRO A 76 -1.00 19.02 -3.17
N GLY A 77 -1.40 19.78 -4.21
CA GLY A 77 -2.39 19.32 -5.18
C GLY A 77 -1.97 18.07 -5.94
N ASP A 78 -0.72 17.98 -6.35
CA ASP A 78 -0.12 16.82 -7.02
C ASP A 78 -0.12 15.57 -6.16
N ILE A 79 0.15 15.70 -4.87
CA ILE A 79 0.06 14.59 -3.90
C ILE A 79 -1.40 14.17 -3.70
N LYS A 80 -2.32 15.12 -3.63
CA LYS A 80 -3.74 14.81 -3.51
C LYS A 80 -4.27 14.06 -4.73
N ASP A 81 -3.86 14.48 -5.92
CA ASP A 81 -4.23 13.81 -7.18
C ASP A 81 -3.69 12.38 -7.21
N LEU A 82 -2.45 12.17 -6.74
CA LEU A 82 -1.84 10.86 -6.64
C LEU A 82 -2.58 9.95 -5.64
N ILE A 83 -2.94 10.46 -4.45
CA ILE A 83 -3.73 9.72 -3.47
C ILE A 83 -5.06 9.26 -4.08
N ARG A 84 -5.70 10.13 -4.87
CA ARG A 84 -6.99 9.86 -5.51
C ARG A 84 -6.91 9.01 -6.78
N ALA A 85 -5.74 8.87 -7.38
CA ALA A 85 -5.49 7.92 -8.46
C ALA A 85 -5.51 6.46 -7.96
N ILE A 86 -5.32 6.24 -6.67
CA ILE A 86 -5.36 4.93 -6.01
C ILE A 86 -6.75 4.74 -5.39
N ARG A 87 -7.51 3.76 -5.86
CA ARG A 87 -8.89 3.55 -5.42
C ARG A 87 -8.96 2.85 -4.06
N PRO A 88 -9.77 3.29 -3.11
CA PRO A 88 -10.00 2.53 -1.88
C PRO A 88 -10.67 1.19 -2.18
N ALA A 89 -10.16 0.12 -1.58
CA ALA A 89 -10.77 -1.20 -1.59
C ALA A 89 -11.52 -1.41 -0.27
N PRO A 90 -12.87 -1.40 -0.27
CA PRO A 90 -13.64 -1.60 0.94
C PRO A 90 -13.52 -3.05 1.43
N TRP A 91 -13.55 -3.24 2.73
CA TRP A 91 -13.51 -4.54 3.37
C TRP A 91 -14.27 -4.52 4.71
N GLY A 92 -14.72 -5.68 5.18
CA GLY A 92 -15.53 -5.81 6.39
C GLY A 92 -14.73 -6.31 7.58
N THR A 93 -14.65 -7.63 7.73
CA THR A 93 -14.00 -8.29 8.86
C THR A 93 -12.50 -8.50 8.65
N ALA A 94 -12.10 -8.82 7.41
CA ALA A 94 -10.72 -9.11 7.06
C ALA A 94 -10.32 -8.41 5.75
N LYS A 95 -9.07 -7.94 5.66
CA LYS A 95 -8.59 -7.20 4.49
C LYS A 95 -8.69 -7.99 3.18
N VAL A 96 -8.56 -9.32 3.23
CA VAL A 96 -8.68 -10.19 2.04
C VAL A 96 -10.02 -10.04 1.32
N GLU A 97 -11.07 -9.62 2.01
CA GLU A 97 -12.40 -9.34 1.40
C GLU A 97 -12.35 -8.19 0.38
N GLY A 98 -11.40 -7.27 0.52
CA GLY A 98 -11.17 -6.18 -0.42
C GLY A 98 -10.33 -6.54 -1.64
N ILE A 99 -9.85 -7.80 -1.74
CA ILE A 99 -8.96 -8.28 -2.81
C ILE A 99 -9.75 -9.11 -3.82
N ASP A 100 -9.62 -8.82 -5.10
CA ASP A 100 -10.12 -9.67 -6.19
C ASP A 100 -9.17 -10.86 -6.40
N LEU A 101 -9.42 -11.97 -5.71
CA LEU A 101 -8.59 -13.18 -5.77
C LEU A 101 -8.63 -13.89 -7.14
N SER A 102 -9.55 -13.50 -8.03
CA SER A 102 -9.64 -14.07 -9.39
C SER A 102 -8.59 -13.52 -10.36
N LYS A 103 -7.88 -12.46 -9.97
CA LYS A 103 -6.86 -11.77 -10.77
C LYS A 103 -5.49 -11.89 -10.14
N PRO A 104 -4.43 -11.79 -10.94
CA PRO A 104 -3.07 -11.64 -10.38
C PRO A 104 -2.94 -10.33 -9.61
N PHE A 105 -2.41 -10.40 -8.40
CA PHE A 105 -2.21 -9.22 -7.56
C PHE A 105 -0.94 -9.33 -6.72
N PHE A 106 -0.51 -8.18 -6.17
CA PHE A 106 0.37 -8.09 -5.02
C PHE A 106 -0.33 -7.29 -3.92
N TRP A 107 -0.05 -7.62 -2.67
CA TRP A 107 -0.54 -6.90 -1.50
C TRP A 107 0.62 -6.52 -0.60
N LEU A 108 0.83 -5.21 -0.37
CA LEU A 108 1.85 -4.66 0.50
C LEU A 108 1.24 -4.30 1.86
N ASP A 109 1.74 -4.93 2.92
CA ASP A 109 1.22 -4.71 4.28
C ASP A 109 2.33 -4.98 5.32
N ASP A 110 2.39 -4.17 6.38
CA ASP A 110 3.36 -4.36 7.47
C ASP A 110 2.86 -5.36 8.52
N ASN A 111 1.54 -5.40 8.72
CA ASN A 111 0.90 -6.22 9.73
C ASN A 111 -0.48 -6.75 9.26
N PRO A 112 -0.52 -7.63 8.25
CA PRO A 112 -1.77 -8.19 7.75
C PRO A 112 -2.48 -8.99 8.85
N ASP A 113 -3.81 -8.90 8.88
CA ASP A 113 -4.61 -9.69 9.82
C ASP A 113 -4.50 -11.20 9.54
N GLN A 114 -4.54 -12.00 10.60
CA GLN A 114 -4.31 -13.46 10.50
C GLN A 114 -5.38 -14.14 9.64
N ILE A 115 -6.64 -13.69 9.68
CA ILE A 115 -7.73 -14.24 8.87
C ILE A 115 -7.39 -14.11 7.39
N SER A 116 -6.89 -12.94 6.97
CA SER A 116 -6.47 -12.71 5.60
C SER A 116 -5.27 -13.57 5.19
N VAL A 117 -4.29 -13.74 6.09
CA VAL A 117 -3.12 -14.59 5.83
C VAL A 117 -3.56 -16.05 5.64
N ASP A 118 -4.36 -16.58 6.54
CA ASP A 118 -4.86 -17.97 6.48
C ASP A 118 -5.69 -18.20 5.21
N ALA A 119 -6.54 -17.25 4.84
CA ALA A 119 -7.34 -17.33 3.61
C ALA A 119 -6.47 -17.37 2.34
N LEU A 120 -5.39 -16.58 2.28
CA LEU A 120 -4.45 -16.61 1.14
C LEU A 120 -3.65 -17.91 1.10
N GLU A 121 -3.26 -18.47 2.24
CA GLU A 121 -2.58 -19.76 2.32
C GLU A 121 -3.48 -20.89 1.83
N GLU A 122 -4.76 -20.91 2.25
CA GLU A 122 -5.75 -21.93 1.87
C GLU A 122 -5.95 -22.00 0.35
N VAL A 123 -5.94 -20.85 -0.33
CA VAL A 123 -6.11 -20.79 -1.80
C VAL A 123 -4.78 -20.78 -2.57
N GLY A 124 -3.64 -20.93 -1.89
CA GLY A 124 -2.31 -21.00 -2.52
C GLY A 124 -1.79 -19.66 -3.05
N LEU A 125 -2.29 -18.52 -2.54
CA LEU A 125 -1.92 -17.17 -2.97
C LEU A 125 -1.04 -16.42 -1.94
N ALA A 126 -0.52 -17.10 -0.93
CA ALA A 126 0.31 -16.49 0.12
C ALA A 126 1.53 -15.71 -0.42
N SER A 127 2.10 -16.13 -1.56
CA SER A 127 3.23 -15.45 -2.20
C SER A 127 2.89 -14.08 -2.79
N SER A 128 1.60 -13.74 -2.93
CA SER A 128 1.14 -12.42 -3.37
C SER A 128 1.18 -11.39 -2.25
N LEU A 129 1.23 -11.82 -0.99
CA LEU A 129 1.41 -10.94 0.17
C LEU A 129 2.91 -10.64 0.35
N VAL A 130 3.26 -9.35 0.25
CA VAL A 130 4.61 -8.84 0.43
C VAL A 130 4.66 -8.01 1.70
N ARG A 131 5.37 -8.50 2.70
CA ARG A 131 5.53 -7.77 3.95
C ARG A 131 6.50 -6.62 3.79
N VAL A 132 6.04 -5.42 4.17
CA VAL A 132 6.79 -4.16 4.10
C VAL A 132 6.67 -3.49 5.46
N SER A 133 7.76 -3.09 6.08
CA SER A 133 7.70 -2.33 7.33
C SER A 133 8.72 -1.19 7.33
N VAL A 134 8.27 0.00 6.97
CA VAL A 134 9.08 1.23 7.00
C VAL A 134 9.35 1.72 8.44
N ASP A 135 8.60 1.21 9.42
CA ASP A 135 8.86 1.45 10.84
C ASP A 135 10.08 0.67 11.35
N GLN A 136 10.29 -0.54 10.86
CA GLN A 136 11.44 -1.38 11.22
C GLN A 136 12.67 -1.06 10.36
N ARG A 137 12.46 -0.77 9.08
CA ARG A 137 13.50 -0.44 8.12
C ARG A 137 13.03 0.68 7.21
N SER A 138 13.63 1.85 7.35
CA SER A 138 13.25 3.04 6.59
C SER A 138 13.38 2.88 5.07
N ASP A 139 14.24 1.98 4.60
CA ASP A 139 14.48 1.65 3.19
C ASP A 139 13.66 0.46 2.66
N ASP A 140 12.77 -0.10 3.49
CA ASP A 140 12.08 -1.34 3.14
C ASP A 140 11.14 -1.19 1.94
N LEU A 141 10.53 -0.02 1.77
CA LEU A 141 9.72 0.29 0.59
C LEU A 141 10.57 0.31 -0.69
N SER A 142 11.78 0.86 -0.64
CA SER A 142 12.70 0.85 -1.78
C SER A 142 13.12 -0.56 -2.18
N ARG A 143 13.35 -1.44 -1.19
CA ARG A 143 13.62 -2.87 -1.42
C ARG A 143 12.46 -3.55 -2.15
N VAL A 144 11.24 -3.31 -1.69
CA VAL A 144 10.04 -3.88 -2.32
C VAL A 144 9.81 -3.31 -3.71
N TRP A 145 10.08 -2.03 -3.93
CA TRP A 145 9.99 -1.42 -5.26
C TRP A 145 10.88 -2.14 -6.27
N VAL A 146 12.17 -2.31 -5.95
CA VAL A 146 13.11 -3.06 -6.80
C VAL A 146 12.64 -4.49 -7.06
N TRP A 147 12.04 -5.14 -6.07
CA TRP A 147 11.49 -6.48 -6.22
C TRP A 147 10.29 -6.49 -7.17
N LEU A 148 9.36 -5.53 -7.06
CA LEU A 148 8.21 -5.39 -7.94
C LEU A 148 8.63 -5.11 -9.39
N GLU A 149 9.63 -4.26 -9.63
CA GLU A 149 10.18 -4.02 -10.98
C GLU A 149 10.68 -5.31 -11.62
N LYS A 150 11.41 -6.14 -10.87
CA LYS A 150 11.87 -7.44 -11.35
C LYS A 150 10.71 -8.41 -11.62
N ALA A 151 9.68 -8.40 -10.80
CA ALA A 151 8.50 -9.25 -10.96
C ALA A 151 7.75 -8.91 -12.26
N ILE A 152 7.58 -7.60 -12.56
CA ILE A 152 6.99 -7.13 -13.82
C ILE A 152 7.84 -7.57 -15.02
N LEU A 153 9.15 -7.32 -14.98
CA LEU A 153 10.07 -7.66 -16.06
C LEU A 153 10.05 -9.16 -16.38
N ASN A 154 10.13 -10.00 -15.35
CA ASN A 154 10.08 -11.45 -15.51
C ASN A 154 8.76 -11.93 -16.14
N ARG A 155 7.65 -11.28 -15.84
CA ARG A 155 6.36 -11.58 -16.45
C ARG A 155 6.32 -11.20 -17.93
N MET A 156 6.83 -10.02 -18.29
CA MET A 156 6.89 -9.58 -19.69
C MET A 156 7.71 -10.55 -20.53
N LEU A 157 8.88 -10.96 -20.05
CA LEU A 157 9.74 -11.93 -20.74
C LEU A 157 9.08 -13.31 -20.97
N ARG A 158 8.19 -13.74 -20.07
CA ARG A 158 7.44 -15.00 -20.24
C ARG A 158 6.32 -14.89 -21.26
N MET A 159 5.72 -13.71 -21.40
CA MET A 159 4.64 -13.47 -22.39
C MET A 159 5.17 -13.42 -23.82
N ASP A 160 6.41 -12.99 -24.02
CA ASP A 160 7.05 -12.93 -25.35
C ASP A 160 7.52 -14.31 -25.85
N GLN A 161 7.44 -15.36 -25.03
CA GLN A 161 7.84 -16.73 -25.37
C GLN A 161 6.65 -17.66 -25.69
N THR A 162 5.44 -17.13 -25.64
CA THR A 162 4.18 -17.86 -25.99
C THR A 162 3.51 -17.28 -27.21
#